data_548291af1d6100b8f15045d063757497
#
_entry.id   548291af1d6100b8f15045d063757497
#
_cell.length_a   1.000
_cell.length_b   1.000
_cell.length_c   1.000
_cell.angle_alpha   90.00
_cell.angle_beta   90.00
_cell.angle_gamma   90.00
#
_symmetry.space_group_name_H-M   'P 1'
#
loop_
_entity.id
_entity.type
_entity.pdbx_description
1 polymer ?
#
loop_
_entity_poly.entity_id
_entity_poly.type
_entity_poly.pdbx_seq_one_letter_code
_entity_poly.pdbx_strand_id
1 'polypeptide(L)'
;VLTVPYPIISEKTLEELQVKPGERILLRTDPNGKYNRHGKFNPAVLSMRAAQYLAQLPVKLVGIDAPTVENMELCDGEVHRTLLKAGIPLLEGLRLEEVEGENYTLSALPIRLNGENGAPCRAVLIEED
;
A
#
# COMPACT_ATOMS: atom_id res chain seq x y z
N VAL A 1 8.27 2.47 -6.14
CA VAL A 1 7.03 3.23 -5.87
C VAL A 1 6.22 3.34 -7.14
N LEU A 2 4.93 3.04 -7.07
CA LEU A 2 4.02 3.03 -8.21
C LEU A 2 2.92 4.09 -8.02
N THR A 3 2.77 5.00 -8.96
CA THR A 3 1.64 5.95 -8.95
C THR A 3 0.40 5.27 -9.52
N VAL A 4 -0.70 5.31 -8.78
CA VAL A 4 -1.95 4.64 -9.13
C VAL A 4 -3.09 5.62 -9.36
N PRO A 5 -4.05 5.29 -10.23
CA PRO A 5 -5.20 6.13 -10.50
C PRO A 5 -6.22 6.11 -9.36
N TYR A 6 -6.90 7.20 -9.21
CA TYR A 6 -8.05 7.38 -8.33
C TYR A 6 -9.36 6.96 -9.06
N PRO A 7 -10.40 6.48 -8.38
CA PRO A 7 -10.50 6.24 -6.92
C PRO A 7 -10.22 4.78 -6.50
N ILE A 8 -10.12 3.86 -7.44
CA ILE A 8 -10.01 2.42 -7.16
C ILE A 8 -8.82 1.83 -7.90
N ILE A 9 -7.97 1.14 -7.16
CA ILE A 9 -6.87 0.36 -7.71
C ILE A 9 -7.42 -1.01 -8.07
N SER A 10 -7.58 -1.27 -9.37
CA SER A 10 -8.10 -2.52 -9.89
C SER A 10 -7.00 -3.53 -10.17
N GLU A 11 -7.38 -4.80 -10.38
CA GLU A 11 -6.50 -5.84 -10.92
C GLU A 11 -5.80 -5.36 -12.21
N LYS A 12 -6.58 -4.83 -13.15
CA LYS A 12 -6.06 -4.32 -14.42
C LYS A 12 -5.01 -3.21 -14.22
N THR A 13 -5.21 -2.33 -13.25
CA THR A 13 -4.23 -1.29 -12.88
C THR A 13 -2.89 -1.92 -12.49
N LEU A 14 -2.91 -2.98 -11.68
CA LEU A 14 -1.71 -3.67 -11.22
C LEU A 14 -1.02 -4.45 -12.36
N GLU A 15 -1.78 -5.00 -13.28
CA GLU A 15 -1.25 -5.63 -14.51
C GLU A 15 -0.56 -4.60 -15.42
N GLU A 16 -1.19 -3.45 -15.66
CA GLU A 16 -0.63 -2.35 -16.45
C GLU A 16 0.66 -1.78 -15.82
N LEU A 17 0.75 -1.76 -14.51
CA LEU A 17 1.95 -1.39 -13.75
C LEU A 17 3.01 -2.50 -13.73
N GLN A 18 2.74 -3.66 -14.33
CA GLN A 18 3.65 -4.79 -14.43
C GLN A 18 4.22 -5.28 -13.08
N VAL A 19 3.39 -5.28 -12.05
CA VAL A 19 3.77 -5.82 -10.73
C VAL A 19 4.19 -7.27 -10.85
N LYS A 20 5.32 -7.63 -10.23
CA LYS A 20 5.93 -8.96 -10.35
C LYS A 20 5.93 -9.73 -9.03
N PRO A 21 5.97 -11.08 -9.09
CA PRO A 21 6.15 -11.90 -7.90
C PRO A 21 7.41 -11.50 -7.12
N GLY A 22 7.30 -11.49 -5.81
CA GLY A 22 8.41 -11.21 -4.91
C GLY A 22 8.72 -9.72 -4.70
N GLU A 23 8.06 -8.81 -5.40
CA GLU A 23 8.22 -7.37 -5.19
C GLU A 23 7.60 -6.90 -3.87
N ARG A 24 8.11 -5.79 -3.39
CA ARG A 24 7.52 -4.94 -2.35
C ARG A 24 7.05 -3.68 -3.04
N ILE A 25 5.73 -3.48 -3.08
CA ILE A 25 5.15 -2.36 -3.82
C ILE A 25 4.65 -1.29 -2.86
N LEU A 26 4.92 -0.02 -3.21
CA LEU A 26 4.38 1.13 -2.51
C LEU A 26 3.50 1.90 -3.50
N LEU A 27 2.22 2.01 -3.17
CA LEU A 27 1.19 2.61 -4.00
C LEU A 27 1.01 4.07 -3.61
N ARG A 28 1.34 4.97 -4.52
CA ARG A 28 1.14 6.41 -4.35
C ARG A 28 -0.19 6.82 -4.95
N THR A 29 -1.15 7.14 -4.08
CA THR A 29 -2.51 7.55 -4.45
C THR A 29 -2.69 9.06 -4.47
N ASP A 30 -1.81 9.78 -3.78
CA ASP A 30 -1.81 11.25 -3.68
C ASP A 30 -0.46 11.86 -4.10
N PRO A 31 -0.14 11.90 -5.41
CA PRO A 31 1.15 12.40 -5.89
C PRO A 31 1.38 13.89 -5.61
N ASN A 32 0.36 14.61 -5.20
CA ASN A 32 0.44 16.06 -4.92
C ASN A 32 0.38 16.38 -3.42
N GLY A 33 0.26 15.41 -2.54
CA GLY A 33 0.14 15.58 -1.09
C GLY A 33 -1.06 16.42 -0.64
N LYS A 34 -2.12 16.48 -1.47
CA LYS A 34 -3.28 17.35 -1.22
C LYS A 34 -4.12 16.85 -0.04
N TYR A 35 -4.23 15.53 0.10
CA TYR A 35 -5.11 14.92 1.08
C TYR A 35 -4.57 15.05 2.50
N ASN A 36 -3.27 14.92 2.68
CA ASN A 36 -2.64 15.03 4.00
C ASN A 36 -2.70 16.45 4.59
N ARG A 37 -2.90 17.49 3.77
CA ARG A 37 -2.87 18.91 4.21
C ARG A 37 -4.22 19.46 4.64
N HIS A 38 -5.34 18.90 4.20
CA HIS A 38 -6.65 19.55 4.32
C HIS A 38 -7.78 18.67 4.90
N GLY A 39 -7.49 17.47 5.37
CA GLY A 39 -8.48 16.61 6.07
C GLY A 39 -9.69 16.14 5.24
N LYS A 40 -9.77 16.48 3.96
CA LYS A 40 -10.76 15.94 3.04
C LYS A 40 -10.14 14.79 2.28
N PHE A 41 -10.35 13.60 2.83
CA PHE A 41 -9.71 12.41 2.35
C PHE A 41 -10.69 11.52 1.59
N ASN A 42 -10.38 11.27 0.34
CA ASN A 42 -11.01 10.20 -0.43
C ASN A 42 -9.91 9.48 -1.23
N PRO A 43 -9.12 8.63 -0.57
CA PRO A 43 -7.97 7.97 -1.18
C PRO A 43 -8.40 6.92 -2.18
N ALA A 44 -7.53 6.62 -3.12
CA ALA A 44 -7.68 5.39 -3.88
C ALA A 44 -7.44 4.17 -2.96
N VAL A 45 -8.23 3.14 -3.16
CA VAL A 45 -8.17 1.90 -2.39
C VAL A 45 -8.13 0.69 -3.31
N LEU A 46 -7.65 -0.44 -2.81
CA LEU A 46 -7.66 -1.69 -3.54
C LEU A 46 -9.08 -2.24 -3.68
N SER A 47 -9.42 -2.70 -4.87
CA SER A 47 -10.59 -3.54 -5.06
C SER A 47 -10.33 -4.96 -4.51
N MET A 48 -11.41 -5.72 -4.23
CA MET A 48 -11.26 -7.13 -3.85
C MET A 48 -10.50 -7.96 -4.89
N ARG A 49 -10.76 -7.71 -6.18
CA ARG A 49 -10.04 -8.41 -7.27
C ARG A 49 -8.56 -8.06 -7.29
N ALA A 50 -8.20 -6.81 -7.02
CA ALA A 50 -6.81 -6.40 -6.89
C ALA A 50 -6.11 -7.11 -5.71
N ALA A 51 -6.78 -7.22 -4.56
CA ALA A 51 -6.25 -7.96 -3.41
C ALA A 51 -6.05 -9.45 -3.71
N GLN A 52 -7.02 -10.09 -4.37
CA GLN A 52 -6.93 -11.49 -4.80
C GLN A 52 -5.78 -11.69 -5.81
N TYR A 53 -5.63 -10.78 -6.76
CA TYR A 53 -4.53 -10.79 -7.73
C TYR A 53 -3.17 -10.72 -7.02
N LEU A 54 -2.99 -9.76 -6.11
CA LEU A 54 -1.75 -9.64 -5.33
C LEU A 54 -1.47 -10.87 -4.47
N ALA A 55 -2.51 -11.45 -3.86
CA ALA A 55 -2.39 -12.68 -3.07
C ALA A 55 -1.92 -13.88 -3.92
N GLN A 56 -2.34 -13.95 -5.19
CA GLN A 56 -1.91 -14.99 -6.13
C GLN A 56 -0.54 -14.70 -6.75
N LEU A 57 -0.16 -13.43 -6.88
CA LEU A 57 1.10 -12.99 -7.47
C LEU A 57 2.30 -13.09 -6.51
N PRO A 58 2.21 -13.60 -5.33
CA PRO A 58 2.95 -13.53 -4.09
C PRO A 58 3.95 -12.35 -3.98
N VAL A 59 3.43 -11.13 -3.99
CA VAL A 59 4.22 -9.96 -3.59
C VAL A 59 4.62 -10.07 -2.12
N LYS A 60 5.71 -9.42 -1.72
CA LYS A 60 6.25 -9.54 -0.35
C LYS A 60 5.76 -8.48 0.61
N LEU A 61 5.19 -7.38 0.11
CA LEU A 61 4.66 -6.28 0.91
C LEU A 61 3.82 -5.37 0.02
N VAL A 62 2.75 -4.83 0.58
CA VAL A 62 1.97 -3.73 0.00
C VAL A 62 2.01 -2.54 0.94
N GLY A 63 2.51 -1.41 0.46
CA GLY A 63 2.43 -0.12 1.13
C GLY A 63 1.50 0.83 0.39
N ILE A 64 0.89 1.77 1.11
CA ILE A 64 0.01 2.78 0.53
C ILE A 64 0.10 4.10 1.32
N ASP A 65 0.00 5.22 0.64
CA ASP A 65 -0.07 6.55 1.28
C ASP A 65 -1.47 6.89 1.80
N ALA A 66 -2.47 6.10 1.43
CA ALA A 66 -3.81 6.17 2.02
C ALA A 66 -3.81 5.69 3.49
N PRO A 67 -4.77 6.15 4.33
CA PRO A 67 -4.91 5.68 5.71
C PRO A 67 -5.21 4.19 5.81
N THR A 68 -5.74 3.59 4.75
CA THR A 68 -6.09 2.17 4.68
C THR A 68 -6.08 1.67 3.24
N VAL A 69 -5.82 0.40 3.04
CA VAL A 69 -5.81 -0.26 1.72
C VAL A 69 -7.21 -0.50 1.16
N GLU A 70 -8.27 -0.36 1.96
CA GLU A 70 -9.63 -0.66 1.54
C GLU A 70 -10.66 0.36 2.01
N ASN A 71 -11.81 0.38 1.34
CA ASN A 71 -12.99 1.07 1.84
C ASN A 71 -13.72 0.16 2.83
N MET A 72 -13.61 0.47 4.13
CA MET A 72 -14.18 -0.32 5.22
C MET A 72 -15.71 -0.42 5.16
N GLU A 73 -16.39 0.56 4.58
CA GLU A 73 -17.86 0.55 4.42
C GLU A 73 -18.30 -0.46 3.35
N LEU A 74 -17.44 -0.71 2.34
CA LEU A 74 -17.77 -1.59 1.22
C LEU A 74 -17.23 -3.01 1.38
N CYS A 75 -16.09 -3.18 2.03
CA CYS A 75 -15.33 -4.44 2.04
C CYS A 75 -15.23 -5.11 3.41
N ASP A 76 -15.61 -4.45 4.49
CA ASP A 76 -15.64 -5.00 5.87
C ASP A 76 -14.36 -5.76 6.28
N GLY A 77 -13.19 -5.24 5.90
CA GLY A 77 -11.89 -5.84 6.20
C GLY A 77 -11.50 -7.03 5.31
N GLU A 78 -12.25 -7.35 4.26
CA GLU A 78 -11.96 -8.51 3.40
C GLU A 78 -10.66 -8.33 2.58
N VAL A 79 -10.33 -7.11 2.16
CA VAL A 79 -9.07 -6.83 1.47
C VAL A 79 -7.89 -7.09 2.40
N HIS A 80 -7.95 -6.59 3.65
CA HIS A 80 -6.94 -6.88 4.67
C HIS A 80 -6.81 -8.39 4.91
N ARG A 81 -7.92 -9.07 5.17
CA ARG A 81 -7.92 -10.52 5.42
C ARG A 81 -7.32 -11.31 4.27
N THR A 82 -7.62 -10.92 3.03
CA THR A 82 -7.10 -11.59 1.84
C THR A 82 -5.58 -11.45 1.74
N LEU A 83 -5.05 -10.24 1.90
CA LEU A 83 -3.62 -9.97 1.80
C LEU A 83 -2.85 -10.58 2.98
N LEU A 84 -3.33 -10.39 4.22
CA LEU A 84 -2.67 -10.92 5.41
C LEU A 84 -2.67 -12.44 5.47
N LYS A 85 -3.76 -13.12 5.04
CA LYS A 85 -3.79 -14.58 4.91
C LYS A 85 -2.80 -15.11 3.88
N ALA A 86 -2.50 -14.33 2.84
CA ALA A 86 -1.47 -14.65 1.87
C ALA A 86 -0.04 -14.36 2.38
N GLY A 87 0.11 -13.90 3.62
CA GLY A 87 1.41 -13.56 4.21
C GLY A 87 1.99 -12.24 3.72
N ILE A 88 1.16 -11.35 3.17
CA ILE A 88 1.56 -10.05 2.64
C ILE A 88 1.35 -8.99 3.72
N PRO A 89 2.42 -8.47 4.36
CA PRO A 89 2.31 -7.38 5.32
C PRO A 89 1.89 -6.08 4.63
N LEU A 90 1.19 -5.23 5.39
CA LEU A 90 0.68 -3.95 4.93
C LEU A 90 1.39 -2.79 5.63
N LEU A 91 1.69 -1.73 4.89
CA LEU A 91 2.11 -0.43 5.40
C LEU A 91 1.09 0.62 4.96
N GLU A 92 0.50 1.31 5.90
CA GLU A 92 -0.56 2.28 5.64
C GLU A 92 -0.18 3.67 6.15
N GLY A 93 -0.77 4.71 5.57
CA GLY A 93 -0.50 6.09 5.95
C GLY A 93 0.92 6.57 5.63
N LEU A 94 1.52 6.03 4.57
CA LEU A 94 2.84 6.47 4.10
C LEU A 94 2.80 7.90 3.55
N ARG A 95 3.95 8.54 3.49
CA ARG A 95 4.13 9.83 2.84
C ARG A 95 4.99 9.65 1.60
N LEU A 96 4.35 9.61 0.44
CA LEU A 96 5.00 9.29 -0.84
C LEU A 96 4.99 10.48 -1.83
N GLU A 97 4.46 11.63 -1.44
CA GLU A 97 4.30 12.79 -2.31
C GLU A 97 5.62 13.35 -2.85
N GLU A 98 6.70 13.27 -2.06
CA GLU A 98 8.02 13.80 -2.42
C GLU A 98 8.99 12.70 -2.91
N VAL A 99 8.50 11.46 -3.06
CA VAL A 99 9.35 10.35 -3.49
C VAL A 99 9.55 10.41 -5.00
N GLU A 100 10.80 10.59 -5.43
CA GLU A 100 11.19 10.57 -6.84
C GLU A 100 11.79 9.20 -7.17
N GLY A 101 11.50 8.69 -8.38
CA GLY A 101 12.01 7.39 -8.80
C GLY A 101 11.15 6.19 -8.35
N GLU A 102 11.63 5.00 -8.69
CA GLU A 102 10.84 3.77 -8.58
C GLU A 102 11.43 2.73 -7.61
N ASN A 103 12.77 2.67 -7.50
CA ASN A 103 13.47 1.63 -6.75
C ASN A 103 14.22 2.20 -5.55
N TYR A 104 13.99 1.58 -4.40
CA TYR A 104 14.57 1.98 -3.12
C TYR A 104 14.81 0.76 -2.24
N THR A 105 15.73 0.89 -1.29
CA THR A 105 15.77 0.01 -0.13
C THR A 105 14.79 0.54 0.92
N LEU A 106 13.78 -0.27 1.29
CA LEU A 106 12.80 0.05 2.32
C LEU A 106 13.26 -0.44 3.69
N SER A 107 13.31 0.47 4.66
CA SER A 107 13.39 0.14 6.09
C SER A 107 12.09 0.51 6.77
N ALA A 108 11.40 -0.47 7.37
CA ALA A 108 10.16 -0.26 8.09
C ALA A 108 10.20 -1.04 9.40
N LEU A 109 10.42 -0.34 10.52
CA LEU A 109 10.67 -0.92 11.83
C LEU A 109 9.49 -0.62 12.76
N PRO A 110 8.60 -1.60 13.02
CA PRO A 110 7.51 -1.41 13.96
C PRO A 110 8.00 -1.38 15.40
N ILE A 111 7.31 -0.62 16.23
CA ILE A 111 7.47 -0.73 17.68
C ILE A 111 6.90 -2.08 18.15
N ARG A 112 7.51 -2.66 19.16
CA ARG A 112 7.04 -3.94 19.71
C ARG A 112 5.81 -3.73 20.59
N LEU A 113 4.67 -4.24 20.12
CA LEU A 113 3.44 -4.35 20.90
C LEU A 113 3.10 -5.82 21.09
N ASN A 114 2.79 -6.22 22.32
CA ASN A 114 2.46 -7.61 22.62
C ASN A 114 0.96 -7.86 22.36
N GLY A 115 0.67 -8.91 21.57
CA GLY A 115 -0.70 -9.35 21.31
C GLY A 115 -1.46 -8.52 20.26
N GLU A 116 -0.78 -7.58 19.59
CA GLU A 116 -1.40 -6.74 18.57
C GLU A 116 -1.13 -7.24 17.15
N ASN A 117 -2.08 -7.00 16.25
CA ASN A 117 -1.98 -7.36 14.84
C ASN A 117 -1.26 -6.31 13.98
N GLY A 118 -1.01 -5.12 14.53
CA GLY A 118 -0.33 -4.03 13.88
C GLY A 118 0.31 -3.09 14.89
N ALA A 119 1.26 -2.29 14.41
CA ALA A 119 1.96 -1.33 15.25
C ALA A 119 2.41 -0.13 14.41
N PRO A 120 2.52 1.06 15.02
CA PRO A 120 3.20 2.19 14.38
C PRO A 120 4.63 1.81 14.01
N CYS A 121 5.08 2.25 12.82
CA CYS A 121 6.46 2.05 12.40
C CYS A 121 7.06 3.32 11.82
N ARG A 122 8.39 3.41 11.87
CA ARG A 122 9.14 4.36 11.05
C ARG A 122 9.48 3.68 9.73
N ALA A 123 8.82 4.11 8.65
CA ALA A 123 9.17 3.69 7.30
C ALA A 123 10.03 4.76 6.64
N VAL A 124 11.17 4.35 6.07
CA VAL A 124 12.07 5.22 5.30
C VAL A 124 12.49 4.51 4.02
N LEU A 125 12.65 5.30 2.96
CA LEU A 125 13.21 4.86 1.69
C LEU A 125 14.65 5.36 1.62
N ILE A 126 15.54 4.48 1.22
CA ILE A 126 16.98 4.73 1.09
C ILE A 126 17.30 4.59 -0.40
N GLU A 127 17.85 5.64 -1.00
CA GLU A 127 18.40 5.59 -2.35
C GLU A 127 19.70 4.78 -2.33
N GLU A 128 19.87 3.98 -3.35
CA GLU A 128 21.15 3.30 -3.61
C GLU A 128 21.92 4.15 -4.63
N ASP A 129 23.17 4.48 -4.31
CA ASP A 129 24.10 5.24 -5.16
C ASP A 129 24.43 4.48 -6.48
#